data_1af194e9b21e45af3bb0f9e4a6fb7f8c
#
_entry.id   1af194e9b21e45af3bb0f9e4a6fb7f8c
#
_cell.length_a   1.000
_cell.length_b   1.000
_cell.length_c   1.000
_cell.angle_alpha   90.00
_cell.angle_beta   90.00
_cell.angle_gamma   90.00
#
_symmetry.space_group_name_H-M   'P 1'
#
loop_
_entity.id
_entity.type
_entity.pdbx_description
1 polymer ?
#
loop_
_entity_poly.entity_id
_entity_poly.type
_entity_poly.pdbx_seq_one_letter_code
_entity_poly.pdbx_strand_id
1 'polypeptide(L)'
;MNEPESSAPPPRVSDDLKRILDLAEGKPMSVADLIRHTHGRGLQTIAIILALPFLSPVAIPGLSIPFGIAIAICGLRIAFRHQPWLPEFITRRHVSFAVLEKTLRFGIAVHTKLEKFLRPRWTGLLDGHPAQMAAGFAIAISAFFLSLPIPPPFPLTNTIPGFAIVLLCLGMLERDGLVVFFGYVLSAVSAIYVGLIAFLGGAGATRIWQWIERLG
;
A
#
# COMPACT_ATOMS: atom_id res chain seq x y z
N MET A 1 39.54 -7.72 -20.31
CA MET A 1 38.61 -8.84 -20.46
C MET A 1 37.54 -8.60 -19.38
N ASN A 2 36.48 -7.91 -19.75
CA ASN A 2 35.33 -7.69 -18.83
C ASN A 2 34.42 -8.90 -18.99
N GLU A 3 34.25 -9.64 -17.91
CA GLU A 3 33.20 -10.68 -17.85
C GLU A 3 31.83 -10.00 -18.01
N PRO A 4 30.92 -10.57 -18.81
CA PRO A 4 29.57 -10.05 -18.93
C PRO A 4 28.86 -10.28 -17.59
N GLU A 5 28.40 -9.17 -16.98
CA GLU A 5 27.49 -9.19 -15.83
C GLU A 5 26.35 -10.19 -16.11
N SER A 6 26.23 -11.14 -15.21
CA SER A 6 25.23 -12.20 -15.21
C SER A 6 23.84 -11.63 -15.50
N SER A 7 23.27 -12.01 -16.65
CA SER A 7 21.92 -11.68 -17.10
C SER A 7 20.84 -12.48 -16.33
N ALA A 8 20.94 -12.55 -15.00
CA ALA A 8 19.87 -13.11 -14.19
C ALA A 8 18.67 -12.14 -14.24
N PRO A 9 17.45 -12.63 -14.55
CA PRO A 9 16.27 -11.78 -14.50
C PRO A 9 16.14 -11.18 -13.09
N PRO A 10 15.70 -9.92 -13.00
CA PRO A 10 15.59 -9.26 -11.70
C PRO A 10 14.69 -10.09 -10.76
N PRO A 11 15.06 -10.22 -9.47
CA PRO A 11 14.31 -11.01 -8.50
C PRO A 11 12.84 -10.55 -8.47
N ARG A 12 11.91 -11.51 -8.43
CA ARG A 12 10.47 -11.23 -8.42
C ARG A 12 10.02 -10.77 -7.04
N VAL A 13 8.92 -10.04 -6.97
CA VAL A 13 8.34 -9.59 -5.68
C VAL A 13 8.00 -10.79 -4.79
N SER A 14 7.51 -11.90 -5.38
CA SER A 14 7.26 -13.16 -4.64
C SER A 14 8.50 -13.70 -3.94
N ASP A 15 9.68 -13.56 -4.54
CA ASP A 15 10.93 -14.07 -3.99
C ASP A 15 11.40 -13.20 -2.81
N ASP A 16 11.22 -11.89 -2.91
CA ASP A 16 11.48 -10.97 -1.80
C ASP A 16 10.55 -11.26 -0.61
N LEU A 17 9.25 -11.50 -0.87
CA LEU A 17 8.28 -11.84 0.17
C LEU A 17 8.59 -13.18 0.85
N LYS A 18 8.98 -14.22 0.09
CA LYS A 18 9.40 -15.52 0.64
C LYS A 18 10.63 -15.37 1.50
N ARG A 19 11.65 -14.65 1.01
CA ARG A 19 12.89 -14.39 1.73
C ARG A 19 12.65 -13.70 3.06
N ILE A 20 11.76 -12.70 3.10
CA ILE A 20 11.40 -12.03 4.35
C ILE A 20 10.71 -13.00 5.32
N LEU A 21 9.83 -13.88 4.81
CA LEU A 21 9.16 -14.87 5.63
C LEU A 21 10.16 -15.88 6.24
N ASP A 22 11.12 -16.34 5.45
CA ASP A 22 12.17 -17.26 5.90
C ASP A 22 13.09 -16.59 6.95
N LEU A 23 13.44 -15.31 6.73
CA LEU A 23 14.28 -14.56 7.67
C LEU A 23 13.59 -14.24 9.01
N ALA A 24 12.27 -14.18 9.01
CA ALA A 24 11.51 -13.89 10.23
C ALA A 24 11.61 -15.01 11.29
N GLU A 25 11.88 -16.26 10.90
CA GLU A 25 12.10 -17.42 11.80
C GLU A 25 11.10 -17.50 12.97
N GLY A 26 9.86 -17.13 12.78
CA GLY A 26 8.86 -17.12 13.86
C GLY A 26 8.92 -15.93 14.82
N LYS A 27 9.80 -14.95 14.60
CA LYS A 27 9.98 -13.78 15.47
C LYS A 27 9.31 -12.52 14.87
N PRO A 28 8.88 -11.57 15.73
CA PRO A 28 8.44 -10.27 15.27
C PRO A 28 9.58 -9.55 14.53
N MET A 29 9.28 -8.96 13.36
CA MET A 29 10.24 -8.13 12.61
C MET A 29 9.90 -6.66 12.75
N SER A 30 10.94 -5.81 12.85
CA SER A 30 10.74 -4.37 12.76
C SER A 30 10.54 -3.93 11.30
N VAL A 31 9.85 -2.81 11.10
CA VAL A 31 9.73 -2.20 9.76
C VAL A 31 11.12 -1.87 9.19
N ALA A 32 12.10 -1.53 10.05
CA ALA A 32 13.48 -1.30 9.64
C ALA A 32 14.12 -2.55 9.02
N ASP A 33 13.89 -3.73 9.62
CA ASP A 33 14.43 -4.99 9.09
C ASP A 33 13.78 -5.36 7.77
N LEU A 34 12.48 -5.12 7.62
CA LEU A 34 11.77 -5.29 6.35
C LEU A 34 12.40 -4.43 5.24
N ILE A 35 12.73 -3.16 5.54
CA ILE A 35 13.38 -2.25 4.58
C ILE A 35 14.74 -2.76 4.15
N ARG A 36 15.56 -3.24 5.09
CA ARG A 36 16.92 -3.71 4.81
C ARG A 36 16.97 -4.90 3.87
N HIS A 37 15.93 -5.73 3.88
CA HIS A 37 15.87 -6.97 3.08
C HIS A 37 15.19 -6.81 1.72
N THR A 38 14.74 -5.60 1.35
CA THR A 38 14.06 -5.33 0.07
C THR A 38 14.99 -4.78 -1.03
N HIS A 39 16.20 -5.24 -1.16
CA HIS A 39 17.20 -5.06 -2.25
C HIS A 39 16.85 -3.99 -3.33
N GLY A 40 16.87 -2.69 -2.99
CA GLY A 40 16.81 -1.59 -3.97
C GLY A 40 15.45 -1.32 -4.66
N ARG A 41 14.46 -2.21 -4.56
CA ARG A 41 13.04 -1.99 -4.94
C ARG A 41 12.22 -1.44 -3.78
N GLY A 42 12.89 -0.90 -2.82
CA GLY A 42 12.58 -0.61 -1.43
C GLY A 42 11.19 -0.04 -1.20
N LEU A 43 10.82 1.08 -1.79
CA LEU A 43 9.63 1.84 -1.40
C LEU A 43 8.33 1.15 -1.82
N GLN A 44 8.26 0.59 -3.04
CA GLN A 44 7.08 -0.11 -3.54
C GLN A 44 6.84 -1.40 -2.76
N THR A 45 7.89 -2.19 -2.54
CA THR A 45 7.79 -3.45 -1.79
C THR A 45 7.40 -3.20 -0.33
N ILE A 46 7.95 -2.17 0.31
CA ILE A 46 7.57 -1.76 1.66
C ILE A 46 6.10 -1.35 1.70
N ALA A 47 5.66 -0.51 0.76
CA ALA A 47 4.27 -0.07 0.68
C ALA A 47 3.31 -1.27 0.50
N ILE A 48 3.67 -2.25 -0.33
CA ILE A 48 2.91 -3.50 -0.47
C ILE A 48 2.82 -4.23 0.89
N ILE A 49 3.96 -4.51 1.53
CA ILE A 49 4.01 -5.24 2.80
C ILE A 49 3.15 -4.56 3.86
N LEU A 50 3.24 -3.23 3.96
CA LEU A 50 2.47 -2.45 4.93
C LEU A 50 0.97 -2.39 4.59
N ALA A 51 0.60 -2.47 3.29
CA ALA A 51 -0.79 -2.46 2.86
C ALA A 51 -1.49 -3.83 2.96
N LEU A 52 -0.73 -4.93 2.90
CA LEU A 52 -1.28 -6.30 2.90
C LEU A 52 -2.25 -6.63 4.06
N PRO A 53 -2.02 -6.21 5.33
CA PRO A 53 -2.97 -6.47 6.41
C PRO A 53 -4.38 -5.94 6.16
N PHE A 54 -4.50 -4.87 5.34
CA PHE A 54 -5.76 -4.19 5.06
C PHE A 54 -6.54 -4.78 3.89
N LEU A 55 -5.95 -5.72 3.14
CA LEU A 55 -6.64 -6.47 2.09
C LEU A 55 -7.63 -7.49 2.67
N SER A 56 -7.45 -7.87 3.93
CA SER A 56 -8.42 -8.68 4.66
C SER A 56 -9.56 -7.79 5.17
N PRO A 57 -10.82 -8.24 5.11
CA PRO A 57 -11.95 -7.48 5.65
C PRO A 57 -11.92 -7.37 7.19
N VAL A 58 -10.97 -8.03 7.85
CA VAL A 58 -10.77 -7.95 9.30
C VAL A 58 -9.99 -6.68 9.63
N ALA A 59 -10.70 -5.68 10.11
CA ALA A 59 -10.07 -4.45 10.58
C ALA A 59 -9.30 -4.70 11.89
N ILE A 60 -8.02 -4.34 11.92
CA ILE A 60 -7.23 -4.27 13.15
C ILE A 60 -7.27 -2.81 13.63
N PRO A 61 -8.03 -2.51 14.71
CA PRO A 61 -8.17 -1.13 15.18
C PRO A 61 -6.82 -0.49 15.48
N GLY A 62 -6.63 0.75 15.04
CA GLY A 62 -5.44 1.55 15.33
C GLY A 62 -4.18 1.21 14.49
N LEU A 63 -4.18 0.13 13.71
CA LEU A 63 -3.04 -0.21 12.85
C LEU A 63 -3.02 0.62 11.56
N SER A 64 -4.18 1.03 11.07
CA SER A 64 -4.30 1.78 9.81
C SER A 64 -3.61 3.14 9.84
N ILE A 65 -3.65 3.83 10.96
CA ILE A 65 -3.06 5.19 11.09
C ILE A 65 -1.53 5.16 10.89
N PRO A 66 -0.73 4.43 11.70
CA PRO A 66 0.72 4.44 11.54
C PRO A 66 1.17 3.82 10.21
N PHE A 67 0.46 2.79 9.73
CA PHE A 67 0.79 2.17 8.45
C PHE A 67 0.40 3.05 7.27
N GLY A 68 -0.76 3.71 7.31
CA GLY A 68 -1.16 4.67 6.30
C GLY A 68 -0.17 5.83 6.19
N ILE A 69 0.29 6.40 7.32
CA ILE A 69 1.32 7.44 7.32
C ILE A 69 2.62 6.91 6.69
N ALA A 70 3.07 5.71 7.05
CA ALA A 70 4.27 5.10 6.49
C ALA A 70 4.16 4.91 4.98
N ILE A 71 3.02 4.40 4.49
CA ILE A 71 2.76 4.20 3.06
C ILE A 71 2.66 5.54 2.33
N ALA A 72 2.04 6.57 2.94
CA ALA A 72 1.98 7.90 2.36
C ALA A 72 3.39 8.50 2.15
N ILE A 73 4.28 8.33 3.12
CA ILE A 73 5.69 8.75 3.00
C ILE A 73 6.36 7.96 1.86
N CYS A 74 6.14 6.65 1.75
CA CYS A 74 6.66 5.87 0.62
C CYS A 74 6.15 6.41 -0.71
N GLY A 75 4.85 6.70 -0.84
CA GLY A 75 4.24 7.25 -2.04
C GLY A 75 4.85 8.61 -2.44
N LEU A 76 4.98 9.53 -1.50
CA LEU A 76 5.62 10.83 -1.75
C LEU A 76 7.09 10.68 -2.17
N ARG A 77 7.82 9.75 -1.56
CA ARG A 77 9.21 9.51 -1.93
C ARG A 77 9.34 8.87 -3.32
N ILE A 78 8.40 8.00 -3.70
CA ILE A 78 8.29 7.49 -5.06
C ILE A 78 8.05 8.65 -6.03
N ALA A 79 7.11 9.55 -5.70
CA ALA A 79 6.79 10.71 -6.53
C ALA A 79 8.01 11.62 -6.77
N PHE A 80 8.80 11.87 -5.75
CA PHE A 80 9.97 12.76 -5.81
C PHE A 80 11.31 12.04 -6.06
N ARG A 81 11.29 10.76 -6.33
CA ARG A 81 12.50 9.93 -6.58
C ARG A 81 13.53 9.97 -5.44
N HIS A 82 13.10 10.10 -4.21
CA HIS A 82 13.99 10.11 -3.05
C HIS A 82 14.32 8.70 -2.58
N GLN A 83 15.50 8.55 -1.97
CA GLN A 83 15.93 7.27 -1.39
C GLN A 83 15.00 6.81 -0.26
N PRO A 84 14.89 5.48 0.02
CA PRO A 84 14.06 4.96 1.09
C PRO A 84 14.56 5.44 2.46
N TRP A 85 13.80 6.34 3.06
CA TRP A 85 13.98 6.78 4.43
C TRP A 85 12.61 6.91 5.09
N LEU A 86 12.45 6.31 6.23
CA LEU A 86 11.24 6.41 7.03
C LEU A 86 11.56 6.95 8.42
N PRO A 87 10.67 7.75 9.03
CA PRO A 87 10.85 8.24 10.39
C PRO A 87 11.02 7.11 11.40
N GLU A 88 11.83 7.34 12.44
CA GLU A 88 12.15 6.33 13.45
C GLU A 88 10.93 5.76 14.17
N PHE A 89 9.89 6.56 14.40
CA PHE A 89 8.68 6.07 15.05
C PHE A 89 7.94 5.01 14.24
N ILE A 90 8.17 4.95 12.91
CA ILE A 90 7.64 3.92 12.01
C ILE A 90 8.59 2.73 11.97
N THR A 91 9.89 2.98 11.78
CA THR A 91 10.91 1.93 11.63
C THR A 91 11.06 1.07 12.87
N ARG A 92 10.83 1.63 14.05
CA ARG A 92 10.84 0.92 15.35
C ARG A 92 9.57 0.10 15.63
N ARG A 93 8.51 0.20 14.82
CA ARG A 93 7.31 -0.62 15.00
C ARG A 93 7.61 -2.08 14.66
N HIS A 94 7.22 -2.96 15.56
CA HIS A 94 7.31 -4.40 15.35
C HIS A 94 5.99 -4.94 14.82
N VAL A 95 6.07 -5.72 13.76
CA VAL A 95 4.94 -6.48 13.23
C VAL A 95 5.01 -7.86 13.85
N SER A 96 3.93 -8.30 14.51
CA SER A 96 3.90 -9.65 15.10
C SER A 96 4.05 -10.69 14.00
N PHE A 97 4.74 -11.80 14.31
CA PHE A 97 4.99 -12.85 13.34
C PHE A 97 3.70 -13.40 12.73
N ALA A 98 2.63 -13.60 13.52
CA ALA A 98 1.36 -14.11 13.02
C ALA A 98 0.72 -13.19 11.95
N VAL A 99 0.79 -11.88 12.14
CA VAL A 99 0.31 -10.90 11.15
C VAL A 99 1.22 -10.91 9.93
N LEU A 100 2.54 -10.93 10.15
CA LEU A 100 3.55 -10.94 9.08
C LEU A 100 3.40 -12.20 8.22
N GLU A 101 3.34 -13.39 8.83
CA GLU A 101 3.22 -14.67 8.12
C GLU A 101 1.94 -14.74 7.30
N LYS A 102 0.77 -14.49 7.92
CA LYS A 102 -0.51 -14.50 7.22
C LYS A 102 -0.52 -13.52 6.04
N THR A 103 0.02 -12.36 6.25
CA THR A 103 0.12 -11.27 5.30
C THR A 103 1.04 -11.62 4.12
N LEU A 104 2.25 -12.10 4.41
CA LEU A 104 3.23 -12.49 3.39
C LEU A 104 2.74 -13.71 2.58
N ARG A 105 2.19 -14.73 3.23
CA ARG A 105 1.61 -15.90 2.55
C ARG A 105 0.45 -15.49 1.63
N PHE A 106 -0.41 -14.58 2.06
CA PHE A 106 -1.47 -14.03 1.22
C PHE A 106 -0.88 -13.25 0.03
N GLY A 107 0.10 -12.38 0.27
CA GLY A 107 0.81 -11.63 -0.76
C GLY A 107 1.48 -12.55 -1.80
N ILE A 108 2.17 -13.60 -1.35
CA ILE A 108 2.78 -14.62 -2.23
C ILE A 108 1.70 -15.31 -3.06
N ALA A 109 0.60 -15.75 -2.45
CA ALA A 109 -0.48 -16.43 -3.16
C ALA A 109 -1.15 -15.54 -4.21
N VAL A 110 -1.38 -14.27 -3.89
CA VAL A 110 -1.92 -13.27 -4.82
C VAL A 110 -0.93 -13.03 -5.95
N HIS A 111 0.34 -12.80 -5.63
CA HIS A 111 1.37 -12.55 -6.64
C HIS A 111 1.54 -13.74 -7.59
N THR A 112 1.64 -14.97 -7.06
CA THR A 112 1.78 -16.20 -7.88
C THR A 112 0.59 -16.40 -8.83
N LYS A 113 -0.64 -16.04 -8.39
CA LYS A 113 -1.81 -16.07 -9.28
C LYS A 113 -1.75 -14.97 -10.35
N LEU A 114 -1.29 -13.78 -9.96
CA LEU A 114 -1.19 -12.62 -10.84
C LEU A 114 -0.01 -12.72 -11.81
N GLU A 115 1.07 -13.43 -11.48
CA GLU A 115 2.23 -13.65 -12.37
C GLU A 115 1.86 -14.13 -13.78
N LYS A 116 0.81 -14.96 -13.90
CA LYS A 116 0.30 -15.41 -15.19
C LYS A 116 -0.37 -14.30 -16.00
N PHE A 117 -0.84 -13.25 -15.36
CA PHE A 117 -1.53 -12.12 -15.96
C PHE A 117 -0.67 -10.87 -16.06
N LEU A 118 0.37 -10.73 -15.18
CA LEU A 118 1.31 -9.63 -15.18
C LEU A 118 2.23 -9.76 -16.40
N ARG A 119 2.14 -8.79 -17.30
CA ARG A 119 3.00 -8.69 -18.48
C ARG A 119 3.37 -7.23 -18.69
N PRO A 120 4.57 -6.92 -19.17
CA PRO A 120 4.93 -5.57 -19.56
C PRO A 120 4.01 -5.11 -20.70
N ARG A 121 3.04 -4.26 -20.37
CA ARG A 121 2.10 -3.67 -21.32
C ARG A 121 1.71 -2.29 -20.86
N TRP A 122 1.34 -1.42 -21.81
CA TRP A 122 1.00 -0.01 -21.55
C TRP A 122 2.09 0.72 -20.76
N THR A 123 3.37 0.42 -21.06
CA THR A 123 4.53 0.96 -20.34
C THR A 123 4.57 2.49 -20.35
N GLY A 124 3.93 3.13 -21.32
CA GLY A 124 3.80 4.59 -21.36
C GLY A 124 3.14 5.22 -20.12
N LEU A 125 2.31 4.45 -19.37
CA LEU A 125 1.76 4.88 -18.08
C LEU A 125 2.79 4.82 -16.93
N LEU A 126 3.96 4.25 -17.19
CA LEU A 126 5.03 4.03 -16.21
C LEU A 126 6.32 4.76 -16.57
N ASP A 127 6.46 5.15 -17.84
CA ASP A 127 7.68 5.74 -18.37
C ASP A 127 7.70 7.24 -18.09
N GLY A 128 8.85 7.69 -17.61
CA GLY A 128 9.10 9.10 -17.35
C GLY A 128 8.77 9.56 -15.92
N HIS A 129 9.26 10.75 -15.62
CA HIS A 129 9.07 11.39 -14.32
C HIS A 129 7.60 11.71 -13.99
N PRO A 130 6.77 12.21 -14.94
CA PRO A 130 5.37 12.52 -14.65
C PRO A 130 4.54 11.29 -14.28
N ALA A 131 4.76 10.16 -14.95
CA ALA A 131 4.06 8.90 -14.66
C ALA A 131 4.40 8.39 -13.24
N GLN A 132 5.67 8.43 -12.88
CA GLN A 132 6.13 8.04 -11.54
C GLN A 132 5.61 8.99 -10.46
N MET A 133 5.58 10.30 -10.72
CA MET A 133 4.95 11.28 -9.82
C MET A 133 3.47 10.97 -9.62
N ALA A 134 2.71 10.75 -10.69
CA ALA A 134 1.28 10.46 -10.63
C ALA A 134 1.02 9.20 -9.80
N ALA A 135 1.76 8.11 -10.03
CA ALA A 135 1.62 6.88 -9.27
C ALA A 135 1.98 7.09 -7.78
N GLY A 136 3.06 7.80 -7.50
CA GLY A 136 3.47 8.11 -6.12
C GLY A 136 2.42 8.94 -5.37
N PHE A 137 1.84 9.96 -6.02
CA PHE A 137 0.75 10.74 -5.42
C PHE A 137 -0.53 9.91 -5.23
N ALA A 138 -0.89 9.04 -6.18
CA ALA A 138 -2.04 8.17 -6.03
C ALA A 138 -1.86 7.19 -4.84
N ILE A 139 -0.65 6.66 -4.65
CA ILE A 139 -0.30 5.85 -3.48
C ILE A 139 -0.45 6.68 -2.19
N ALA A 140 0.09 7.91 -2.16
CA ALA A 140 0.02 8.77 -0.98
C ALA A 140 -1.42 9.17 -0.63
N ILE A 141 -2.25 9.48 -1.63
CA ILE A 141 -3.68 9.81 -1.44
C ILE A 141 -4.44 8.58 -0.92
N SER A 142 -4.23 7.39 -1.52
CA SER A 142 -4.86 6.16 -1.05
C SER A 142 -4.44 5.83 0.39
N ALA A 143 -3.18 6.04 0.73
CA ALA A 143 -2.66 5.84 2.07
C ALA A 143 -3.22 6.86 3.09
N PHE A 144 -3.47 8.10 2.65
CA PHE A 144 -4.17 9.08 3.47
C PHE A 144 -5.59 8.60 3.81
N PHE A 145 -6.36 8.10 2.83
CA PHE A 145 -7.68 7.52 3.10
C PHE A 145 -7.60 6.30 4.02
N LEU A 146 -6.60 5.44 3.85
CA LEU A 146 -6.34 4.30 4.72
C LEU A 146 -6.10 4.73 6.18
N SER A 147 -5.47 5.90 6.40
CA SER A 147 -5.13 6.40 7.73
C SER A 147 -6.29 7.09 8.44
N LEU A 148 -7.42 7.34 7.75
CA LEU A 148 -8.56 8.00 8.37
C LEU A 148 -9.26 7.06 9.37
N PRO A 149 -9.49 7.51 10.61
CA PRO A 149 -10.20 6.72 11.62
C PRO A 149 -11.72 6.75 11.36
N ILE A 150 -12.17 5.98 10.36
CA ILE A 150 -13.60 5.89 10.03
C ILE A 150 -14.24 4.82 10.92
N PRO A 151 -15.23 5.22 11.78
CA PRO A 151 -15.84 4.27 12.69
C PRO A 151 -16.74 3.26 11.97
N PRO A 152 -16.96 2.06 12.54
CA PRO A 152 -18.02 1.17 12.06
C PRO A 152 -19.38 1.90 12.01
N PRO A 153 -20.29 1.57 11.10
CA PRO A 153 -20.39 0.30 10.35
C PRO A 153 -19.89 0.32 8.90
N PHE A 154 -19.03 1.26 8.50
CA PHE A 154 -18.63 1.38 7.11
C PHE A 154 -17.60 0.29 6.71
N PRO A 155 -18.02 -0.73 5.93
CA PRO A 155 -17.12 -1.78 5.49
C PRO A 155 -16.16 -1.28 4.40
N LEU A 156 -15.05 -1.99 4.19
CA LEU A 156 -14.11 -1.78 3.09
C LEU A 156 -13.38 -0.43 3.07
N THR A 157 -13.56 0.43 4.07
CA THR A 157 -12.89 1.75 4.15
C THR A 157 -11.36 1.66 4.11
N ASN A 158 -10.79 0.58 4.63
CA ASN A 158 -9.37 0.29 4.58
C ASN A 158 -9.00 -0.65 3.41
N THR A 159 -9.93 -1.53 3.02
CA THR A 159 -9.67 -2.57 2.02
C THR A 159 -9.54 -1.97 0.61
N ILE A 160 -10.44 -1.05 0.23
CA ILE A 160 -10.38 -0.42 -1.10
C ILE A 160 -9.06 0.36 -1.30
N PRO A 161 -8.66 1.29 -0.41
CA PRO A 161 -7.39 1.97 -0.56
C PRO A 161 -6.19 1.03 -0.42
N GLY A 162 -6.27 -0.03 0.40
CA GLY A 162 -5.24 -1.05 0.50
C GLY A 162 -5.00 -1.76 -0.84
N PHE A 163 -6.06 -2.19 -1.52
CA PHE A 163 -5.94 -2.76 -2.87
C PHE A 163 -5.40 -1.77 -3.89
N ALA A 164 -5.83 -0.50 -3.85
CA ALA A 164 -5.31 0.53 -4.74
C ALA A 164 -3.78 0.67 -4.60
N ILE A 165 -3.28 0.75 -3.37
CA ILE A 165 -1.85 0.85 -3.07
C ILE A 165 -1.09 -0.37 -3.62
N VAL A 166 -1.59 -1.58 -3.36
CA VAL A 166 -0.94 -2.82 -3.81
C VAL A 166 -0.90 -2.89 -5.33
N LEU A 167 -2.00 -2.57 -6.03
CA LEU A 167 -2.04 -2.60 -7.50
C LEU A 167 -1.10 -1.55 -8.11
N LEU A 168 -1.08 -0.33 -7.57
CA LEU A 168 -0.15 0.72 -8.04
C LEU A 168 1.30 0.28 -7.88
N CYS A 169 1.68 -0.18 -6.68
CA CYS A 169 3.05 -0.62 -6.41
C CYS A 169 3.45 -1.84 -7.22
N LEU A 170 2.56 -2.85 -7.32
CA LEU A 170 2.82 -4.07 -8.07
C LEU A 170 2.94 -3.80 -9.57
N GLY A 171 2.03 -2.99 -10.12
CA GLY A 171 2.09 -2.60 -11.53
C GLY A 171 3.36 -1.82 -11.87
N MET A 172 3.85 -0.97 -10.96
CA MET A 172 5.13 -0.30 -11.12
C MET A 172 6.31 -1.26 -11.09
N LEU A 173 6.32 -2.25 -10.19
CA LEU A 173 7.39 -3.24 -10.05
C LEU A 173 7.48 -4.18 -11.25
N GLU A 174 6.34 -4.64 -11.73
CA GLU A 174 6.23 -5.59 -12.85
C GLU A 174 6.12 -4.89 -14.22
N ARG A 175 6.17 -3.54 -14.23
CA ARG A 175 6.03 -2.71 -15.44
C ARG A 175 4.73 -2.99 -16.22
N ASP A 176 3.65 -3.31 -15.52
CA ASP A 176 2.33 -3.52 -16.11
C ASP A 176 1.43 -2.28 -15.93
N GLY A 177 1.33 -1.47 -16.98
CA GLY A 177 0.52 -0.25 -16.99
C GLY A 177 -0.99 -0.50 -16.83
N LEU A 178 -1.49 -1.68 -17.23
CA LEU A 178 -2.89 -2.04 -17.02
C LEU A 178 -3.19 -2.23 -15.53
N VAL A 179 -2.28 -2.86 -14.79
CA VAL A 179 -2.42 -3.03 -13.33
C VAL A 179 -2.36 -1.68 -12.63
N VAL A 180 -1.46 -0.79 -13.06
CA VAL A 180 -1.40 0.60 -12.56
C VAL A 180 -2.70 1.35 -12.86
N PHE A 181 -3.27 1.19 -14.05
CA PHE A 181 -4.56 1.80 -14.40
C PHE A 181 -5.68 1.36 -13.45
N PHE A 182 -5.80 0.05 -13.16
CA PHE A 182 -6.77 -0.43 -12.16
C PHE A 182 -6.46 0.11 -10.76
N GLY A 183 -5.19 0.28 -10.41
CA GLY A 183 -4.78 0.96 -9.19
C GLY A 183 -5.31 2.40 -9.09
N TYR A 184 -5.20 3.18 -10.18
CA TYR A 184 -5.78 4.53 -10.25
C TYR A 184 -7.30 4.51 -10.13
N VAL A 185 -7.99 3.58 -10.80
CA VAL A 185 -9.45 3.44 -10.70
C VAL A 185 -9.85 3.17 -9.26
N LEU A 186 -9.18 2.23 -8.58
CA LEU A 186 -9.47 1.94 -7.17
C LEU A 186 -9.14 3.13 -6.25
N SER A 187 -8.08 3.87 -6.53
CA SER A 187 -7.75 5.10 -5.79
C SER A 187 -8.87 6.15 -5.92
N ALA A 188 -9.40 6.34 -7.13
CA ALA A 188 -10.54 7.24 -7.37
C ALA A 188 -11.82 6.75 -6.67
N VAL A 189 -12.10 5.44 -6.75
CA VAL A 189 -13.24 4.83 -6.03
C VAL A 189 -13.10 5.02 -4.52
N SER A 190 -11.90 4.86 -3.97
CA SER A 190 -11.61 5.11 -2.56
C SER A 190 -11.91 6.56 -2.17
N ALA A 191 -11.45 7.52 -2.98
CA ALA A 191 -11.70 8.94 -2.76
C ALA A 191 -13.19 9.28 -2.78
N ILE A 192 -13.93 8.76 -3.75
CA ILE A 192 -15.39 8.95 -3.87
C ILE A 192 -16.10 8.33 -2.67
N TYR A 193 -15.74 7.10 -2.29
CA TYR A 193 -16.37 6.38 -1.19
C TYR A 193 -16.18 7.08 0.15
N VAL A 194 -14.94 7.47 0.47
CA VAL A 194 -14.61 8.20 1.70
C VAL A 194 -15.23 9.60 1.68
N GLY A 195 -15.19 10.29 0.53
CA GLY A 195 -15.83 11.59 0.35
C GLY A 195 -17.35 11.53 0.57
N LEU A 196 -18.01 10.48 0.09
CA LEU A 196 -19.43 10.26 0.30
C LEU A 196 -19.76 10.01 1.78
N ILE A 197 -18.97 9.22 2.48
CA ILE A 197 -19.11 8.97 3.92
C ILE A 197 -18.98 10.29 4.69
N ALA A 198 -17.96 11.10 4.37
CA ALA A 198 -17.73 12.39 5.02
C ALA A 198 -18.90 13.37 4.76
N PHE A 199 -19.39 13.43 3.53
CA PHE A 199 -20.52 14.27 3.15
C PHE A 199 -21.81 13.88 3.88
N LEU A 200 -22.15 12.58 3.86
CA LEU A 200 -23.37 12.07 4.52
C LEU A 200 -23.27 12.20 6.05
N GLY A 201 -22.10 11.92 6.62
CA GLY A 201 -21.84 12.08 8.04
C GLY A 201 -21.93 13.54 8.48
N GLY A 202 -21.34 14.47 7.72
CA GLY A 202 -21.42 15.90 7.97
C GLY A 202 -22.86 16.44 7.87
N ALA A 203 -23.58 16.05 6.82
CA ALA A 203 -24.98 16.43 6.64
C ALA A 203 -25.90 15.86 7.74
N GLY A 204 -25.61 14.65 8.22
CA GLY A 204 -26.32 14.07 9.36
C GLY A 204 -26.06 14.83 10.66
N ALA A 205 -24.79 15.14 10.93
CA ALA A 205 -24.40 15.88 12.13
C ALA A 205 -25.01 17.28 12.18
N THR A 206 -25.04 18.01 11.06
CA THR A 206 -25.67 19.35 10.99
C THR A 206 -27.19 19.29 11.21
N ARG A 207 -27.88 18.26 10.72
CA ARG A 207 -29.31 18.07 10.96
C ARG A 207 -29.60 17.77 12.43
N ILE A 208 -28.80 16.93 13.06
CA ILE A 208 -28.92 16.60 14.49
C ILE A 208 -28.70 17.87 15.33
N TRP A 209 -27.65 18.66 14.99
CA TRP A 209 -27.38 19.91 15.66
C TRP A 209 -28.54 20.92 15.58
N GLN A 210 -29.07 21.14 14.38
CA GLN A 210 -30.25 21.99 14.14
C GLN A 210 -31.51 21.50 14.88
N TRP A 211 -31.66 20.18 15.01
CA TRP A 211 -32.77 19.60 15.76
C TRP A 211 -32.63 19.87 17.27
N ILE A 212 -31.42 19.74 17.83
CA ILE A 212 -31.14 20.06 19.23
C ILE A 212 -31.38 21.55 19.52
N GLU A 213 -30.90 22.45 18.65
CA GLU A 213 -31.14 23.90 18.78
C GLU A 213 -32.62 24.29 18.74
N ARG A 214 -33.46 23.49 18.12
CA ARG A 214 -34.93 23.74 18.10
C ARG A 214 -35.67 23.22 19.34
N LEU A 215 -35.01 22.41 20.14
CA LEU A 215 -35.59 21.82 21.35
C LEU A 215 -35.22 22.60 22.65
N GLY A 216 -34.26 23.49 22.58
CA GLY A 216 -33.81 24.36 23.70
C GLY A 216 -34.21 25.77 23.48
#